data_144a3e9dd45c3d48332279d06198ad7a
#
_entry.id   144a3e9dd45c3d48332279d06198ad7a
#
_cell.length_a   1.000
_cell.length_b   1.000
_cell.length_c   1.000
_cell.angle_alpha   90.00
_cell.angle_beta   90.00
_cell.angle_gamma   90.00
#
_symmetry.space_group_name_H-M   'P 1'
#
loop_
_entity.id
_entity.type
_entity.pdbx_description
1 polymer ?
#
loop_
_entity_poly.entity_id
_entity_poly.type
_entity_poly.pdbx_seq_one_letter_code
_entity_poly.pdbx_strand_id
1 'polypeptide(L)'
;DVCSSDLAEIITIGDEILIGQIIDTNSSWLGQELGKLGIRVIHRTSVSDNKAHIHQALQEAATRASLVIITGGLGPTKDDVTKHTLAEFFNSTLVVNEKVLEWLKQIFTMRKLPMLESNLEQALVPACCDVLFNRSGTAPGMWFNGEKTVYVSLPGVPFEMKTIFTEEVVPRIKERFKLPAIYHHTIQTVGIGESFLAQKIEAWENSLPEHIKLAYLPTVYNES
;
A
#
# COMPACT_ATOMS: atom_id res chain seq x y z
N ASP A 1 22.08 0.65 -14.70
CA ASP A 1 20.75 0.11 -14.99
C ASP A 1 20.12 -0.34 -13.68
N VAL A 2 19.21 0.49 -13.14
CA VAL A 2 18.36 0.09 -12.03
C VAL A 2 17.45 -1.02 -12.59
N CYS A 3 17.64 -2.24 -12.13
CA CYS A 3 16.86 -3.39 -12.56
C CYS A 3 15.38 -3.06 -12.38
N SER A 4 14.55 -3.23 -13.39
CA SER A 4 13.11 -2.88 -13.41
C SER A 4 12.27 -3.66 -12.38
N SER A 5 12.90 -4.52 -11.60
CA SER A 5 12.26 -5.39 -10.61
C SER A 5 11.87 -4.71 -9.30
N ASP A 6 12.30 -3.45 -9.08
CA ASP A 6 12.17 -2.80 -7.76
C ASP A 6 11.25 -1.57 -7.79
N LEU A 7 10.35 -1.49 -8.75
CA LEU A 7 9.40 -0.39 -8.92
C LEU A 7 8.03 -0.73 -8.35
N ALA A 8 7.48 0.17 -7.55
CA ALA A 8 6.15 0.02 -7.00
C ALA A 8 5.22 1.16 -7.37
N GLU A 9 3.94 0.84 -7.44
CA GLU A 9 2.84 1.80 -7.48
C GLU A 9 1.89 1.56 -6.32
N ILE A 10 1.34 2.64 -5.76
CA ILE A 10 0.33 2.57 -4.71
C ILE A 10 -0.98 3.13 -5.27
N ILE A 11 -2.05 2.33 -5.16
CA ILE A 11 -3.40 2.73 -5.56
C ILE A 11 -4.25 2.85 -4.30
N THR A 12 -4.80 4.03 -4.05
CA THR A 12 -5.76 4.26 -2.98
C THR A 12 -7.17 4.34 -3.56
N ILE A 13 -8.10 3.62 -2.96
CA ILE A 13 -9.49 3.55 -3.40
C ILE A 13 -10.36 4.18 -2.32
N GLY A 14 -11.16 5.17 -2.71
CA GLY A 14 -12.07 5.86 -1.81
C GLY A 14 -12.46 7.23 -2.36
N ASP A 15 -13.77 7.46 -2.51
CA ASP A 15 -14.32 8.74 -2.94
C ASP A 15 -13.99 9.86 -1.94
N GLU A 16 -13.93 9.57 -0.64
CA GLU A 16 -13.58 10.52 0.42
C GLU A 16 -12.15 11.08 0.28
N ILE A 17 -11.24 10.31 -0.33
CA ILE A 17 -9.88 10.77 -0.65
C ILE A 17 -9.93 11.75 -1.83
N LEU A 18 -10.67 11.39 -2.89
CA LEU A 18 -10.77 12.20 -4.10
C LEU A 18 -11.42 13.55 -3.86
N ILE A 19 -12.45 13.62 -3.02
CA ILE A 19 -13.11 14.87 -2.66
C ILE A 19 -12.37 15.66 -1.57
N GLY A 20 -11.25 15.12 -1.06
CA GLY A 20 -10.43 15.78 -0.05
C GLY A 20 -11.03 15.78 1.37
N GLN A 21 -12.00 14.92 1.65
CA GLN A 21 -12.60 14.79 2.97
C GLN A 21 -11.62 14.21 3.98
N ILE A 22 -10.77 13.30 3.54
CA ILE A 22 -9.66 12.75 4.33
C ILE A 22 -8.33 12.88 3.57
N ILE A 23 -7.26 12.96 4.33
CA ILE A 23 -5.90 12.95 3.78
C ILE A 23 -5.45 11.49 3.60
N ASP A 24 -4.90 11.16 2.44
CA ASP A 24 -4.31 9.85 2.18
C ASP A 24 -3.02 9.62 2.98
N THR A 25 -3.19 9.21 4.22
CA THR A 25 -2.09 8.85 5.11
C THR A 25 -1.56 7.45 4.82
N ASN A 26 -2.38 6.57 4.20
CA ASN A 26 -2.01 5.20 3.89
C ASN A 26 -0.91 5.15 2.83
N SER A 27 -1.10 5.82 1.69
CA SER A 27 -0.09 5.84 0.63
C SER A 27 1.20 6.52 1.08
N SER A 28 1.10 7.55 1.93
CA SER A 28 2.28 8.20 2.50
C SER A 28 3.10 7.25 3.36
N TRP A 29 2.45 6.52 4.26
CA TRP A 29 3.11 5.55 5.12
C TRP A 29 3.66 4.36 4.33
N LEU A 30 2.87 3.79 3.41
CA LEU A 30 3.32 2.69 2.55
C LEU A 30 4.55 3.07 1.72
N GLY A 31 4.57 4.30 1.18
CA GLY A 31 5.73 4.80 0.44
C GLY A 31 7.00 4.88 1.27
N GLN A 32 6.89 5.28 2.55
CA GLN A 32 8.02 5.28 3.48
C GLN A 32 8.51 3.87 3.78
N GLU A 33 7.60 2.93 4.06
CA GLU A 33 7.98 1.55 4.38
C GLU A 33 8.58 0.82 3.17
N LEU A 34 8.03 1.01 1.97
CA LEU A 34 8.62 0.48 0.74
C LEU A 34 10.01 1.07 0.46
N GLY A 35 10.18 2.38 0.71
CA GLY A 35 11.49 3.03 0.60
C GLY A 35 12.53 2.44 1.56
N LYS A 36 12.16 2.12 2.81
CA LYS A 36 13.05 1.43 3.77
C LYS A 36 13.44 0.03 3.30
N LEU A 37 12.58 -0.63 2.51
CA LEU A 37 12.87 -1.93 1.91
C LEU A 37 13.71 -1.82 0.62
N GLY A 38 14.00 -0.62 0.14
CA GLY A 38 14.72 -0.42 -1.11
C GLY A 38 13.84 -0.44 -2.36
N ILE A 39 12.52 -0.44 -2.21
CA ILE A 39 11.57 -0.39 -3.31
C ILE A 39 11.20 1.05 -3.61
N ARG A 40 11.38 1.47 -4.85
CA ARG A 40 11.05 2.82 -5.28
C ARG A 40 9.60 2.92 -5.73
N VAL A 41 8.80 3.72 -5.01
CA VAL A 41 7.46 4.09 -5.45
C VAL A 41 7.57 5.12 -6.58
N ILE A 42 7.04 4.79 -7.76
CA ILE A 42 7.09 5.64 -8.95
C ILE A 42 5.79 6.40 -9.20
N HIS A 43 4.67 5.83 -8.74
CA HIS A 43 3.35 6.45 -8.84
C HIS A 43 2.51 6.23 -7.58
N ARG A 44 1.66 7.20 -7.28
CA ARG A 44 0.54 7.10 -6.34
C ARG A 44 -0.71 7.55 -7.07
N THR A 45 -1.70 6.69 -7.12
CA THR A 45 -2.93 6.92 -7.87
C THR A 45 -4.11 6.79 -6.90
N SER A 46 -4.96 7.81 -6.84
CA SER A 46 -6.22 7.71 -6.09
C SER A 46 -7.37 7.55 -7.08
N VAL A 47 -8.25 6.59 -6.82
CA VAL A 47 -9.39 6.28 -7.67
C VAL A 47 -10.67 6.19 -6.84
N SER A 48 -11.80 6.44 -7.49
CA SER A 48 -13.13 6.29 -6.89
C SER A 48 -13.48 4.81 -6.65
N ASP A 49 -14.49 4.58 -5.82
CA ASP A 49 -15.12 3.28 -5.58
C ASP A 49 -15.93 2.81 -6.80
N ASN A 50 -15.29 2.84 -7.97
CA ASN A 50 -15.88 2.45 -9.25
C ASN A 50 -15.05 1.35 -9.91
N LYS A 51 -15.70 0.24 -10.29
CA LYS A 51 -15.05 -0.92 -10.91
C LYS A 51 -14.22 -0.58 -12.14
N ALA A 52 -14.73 0.29 -13.03
CA ALA A 52 -14.02 0.65 -14.25
C ALA A 52 -12.75 1.45 -13.97
N HIS A 53 -12.81 2.39 -13.01
CA HIS A 53 -11.66 3.19 -12.61
C HIS A 53 -10.58 2.34 -11.92
N ILE A 54 -11.02 1.44 -11.02
CA ILE A 54 -10.09 0.51 -10.37
C ILE A 54 -9.43 -0.41 -11.40
N HIS A 55 -10.20 -0.99 -12.31
CA HIS A 55 -9.71 -1.89 -13.35
C HIS A 55 -8.68 -1.18 -14.25
N GLN A 56 -8.99 0.04 -14.70
CA GLN A 56 -8.08 0.85 -15.49
C GLN A 56 -6.77 1.12 -14.73
N ALA A 57 -6.84 1.55 -13.47
CA ALA A 57 -5.66 1.82 -12.66
C ALA A 57 -4.78 0.57 -12.48
N LEU A 58 -5.38 -0.60 -12.27
CA LEU A 58 -4.65 -1.87 -12.20
C LEU A 58 -3.93 -2.21 -13.51
N GLN A 59 -4.60 -2.03 -14.64
CA GLN A 59 -4.00 -2.27 -15.97
C GLN A 59 -2.83 -1.32 -16.24
N GLU A 60 -3.00 -0.03 -15.97
CA GLU A 60 -1.95 0.97 -16.15
C GLU A 60 -0.74 0.70 -15.23
N ALA A 61 -0.99 0.40 -13.97
CA ALA A 61 0.06 0.08 -13.00
C ALA A 61 0.89 -1.15 -13.43
N ALA A 62 0.25 -2.17 -14.01
CA ALA A 62 0.91 -3.38 -14.52
C ALA A 62 1.94 -3.11 -15.62
N THR A 63 1.82 -2.01 -16.35
CA THR A 63 2.74 -1.66 -17.44
C THR A 63 4.06 -1.07 -16.96
N ARG A 64 4.11 -0.58 -15.71
CA ARG A 64 5.23 0.22 -15.20
C ARG A 64 5.79 -0.22 -13.84
N ALA A 65 5.05 -1.04 -13.07
CA ALA A 65 5.46 -1.48 -11.76
C ALA A 65 5.47 -3.00 -11.64
N SER A 66 6.45 -3.55 -10.91
CA SER A 66 6.53 -4.96 -10.57
C SER A 66 5.79 -5.30 -9.26
N LEU A 67 5.45 -4.26 -8.48
CA LEU A 67 4.65 -4.37 -7.25
C LEU A 67 3.57 -3.28 -7.24
N VAL A 68 2.32 -3.68 -7.09
CA VAL A 68 1.17 -2.77 -6.95
C VAL A 68 0.53 -3.00 -5.59
N ILE A 69 0.54 -1.97 -4.75
CA ILE A 69 -0.14 -2.00 -3.45
C ILE A 69 -1.45 -1.24 -3.57
N ILE A 70 -2.55 -1.91 -3.25
CA ILE A 70 -3.89 -1.35 -3.27
C ILE A 70 -4.37 -1.20 -1.83
N THR A 71 -4.99 -0.09 -1.46
CA THR A 71 -5.60 0.09 -0.13
C THR A 71 -6.96 0.77 -0.25
N GLY A 72 -7.97 0.22 0.43
CA GLY A 72 -9.34 0.68 0.42
C GLY A 72 -10.33 -0.27 -0.24
N GLY A 73 -11.63 -0.04 -0.01
CA GLY A 73 -12.75 -0.75 -0.63
C GLY A 73 -12.86 -2.25 -0.30
N LEU A 74 -12.40 -2.69 0.87
CA LEU A 74 -12.48 -4.09 1.34
C LEU A 74 -13.47 -4.31 2.48
N GLY A 75 -14.24 -3.30 2.87
CA GLY A 75 -15.23 -3.39 3.93
C GLY A 75 -16.47 -4.21 3.54
N PRO A 76 -17.48 -4.27 4.43
CA PRO A 76 -18.70 -5.04 4.23
C PRO A 76 -19.83 -4.22 3.58
N THR A 77 -19.57 -3.02 3.11
CA THR A 77 -20.59 -2.13 2.55
C THR A 77 -20.72 -2.30 1.03
N LYS A 78 -21.81 -1.81 0.45
CA LYS A 78 -22.05 -1.94 -0.99
C LYS A 78 -21.03 -1.15 -1.85
N ASP A 79 -20.40 -0.17 -1.24
CA ASP A 79 -19.41 0.67 -1.89
C ASP A 79 -18.02 -0.03 -1.94
N ASP A 80 -17.85 -1.11 -1.16
CA ASP A 80 -16.61 -1.89 -1.10
C ASP A 80 -16.49 -2.85 -2.31
N VAL A 81 -16.24 -2.27 -3.47
CA VAL A 81 -16.21 -3.01 -4.76
C VAL A 81 -14.84 -3.61 -5.10
N THR A 82 -13.79 -3.28 -4.35
CA THR A 82 -12.40 -3.67 -4.67
C THR A 82 -12.22 -5.17 -4.80
N LYS A 83 -12.72 -5.94 -3.86
CA LYS A 83 -12.59 -7.41 -3.86
C LYS A 83 -13.23 -8.06 -5.11
N HIS A 84 -14.42 -7.62 -5.48
CA HIS A 84 -15.12 -8.10 -6.66
C HIS A 84 -14.39 -7.71 -7.93
N THR A 85 -13.89 -6.46 -8.01
CA THR A 85 -13.11 -5.98 -9.14
C THR A 85 -11.81 -6.76 -9.30
N LEU A 86 -11.12 -7.08 -8.20
CA LEU A 86 -9.92 -7.92 -8.24
C LEU A 86 -10.23 -9.34 -8.70
N ALA A 87 -11.34 -9.94 -8.25
CA ALA A 87 -11.76 -11.25 -8.74
C ALA A 87 -12.01 -11.24 -10.25
N GLU A 88 -12.70 -10.21 -10.76
CA GLU A 88 -12.94 -10.02 -12.19
C GLU A 88 -11.62 -9.79 -12.97
N PHE A 89 -10.73 -8.92 -12.46
CA PHE A 89 -9.44 -8.61 -13.06
C PHE A 89 -8.53 -9.83 -13.24
N PHE A 90 -8.52 -10.72 -12.24
CA PHE A 90 -7.76 -11.96 -12.27
C PHE A 90 -8.54 -13.15 -12.83
N ASN A 91 -9.72 -12.92 -13.40
CA ASN A 91 -10.60 -13.98 -13.93
C ASN A 91 -10.80 -15.13 -12.93
N SER A 92 -11.07 -14.78 -11.68
CA SER A 92 -11.19 -15.68 -10.55
C SER A 92 -12.60 -15.64 -9.95
N THR A 93 -12.99 -16.72 -9.30
CA THR A 93 -14.24 -16.80 -8.52
C THR A 93 -13.97 -16.48 -7.06
N LEU A 94 -14.98 -15.97 -6.36
CA LEU A 94 -14.93 -15.79 -4.91
C LEU A 94 -15.23 -17.12 -4.22
N VAL A 95 -14.40 -17.48 -3.24
CA VAL A 95 -14.54 -18.68 -2.42
C VAL A 95 -14.45 -18.33 -0.95
N VAL A 96 -15.10 -19.11 -0.09
CA VAL A 96 -15.00 -18.92 1.36
C VAL A 96 -13.62 -19.36 1.84
N ASN A 97 -12.95 -18.47 2.57
CA ASN A 97 -11.73 -18.83 3.31
C ASN A 97 -12.12 -19.23 4.75
N GLU A 98 -11.96 -20.51 5.07
CA GLU A 98 -12.38 -21.06 6.37
C GLU A 98 -11.66 -20.40 7.55
N LYS A 99 -10.38 -20.09 7.43
CA LYS A 99 -9.61 -19.43 8.51
C LYS A 99 -10.13 -18.02 8.79
N VAL A 100 -10.46 -17.28 7.73
CA VAL A 100 -11.06 -15.93 7.87
C VAL A 100 -12.45 -16.06 8.47
N LEU A 101 -13.25 -17.02 8.02
CA LEU A 101 -14.59 -17.26 8.56
C LEU A 101 -14.57 -17.60 10.06
N GLU A 102 -13.68 -18.48 10.48
CA GLU A 102 -13.49 -18.81 11.89
C GLU A 102 -13.08 -17.60 12.71
N TRP A 103 -12.17 -16.79 12.19
CA TRP A 103 -11.71 -15.56 12.85
C TRP A 103 -12.86 -14.55 12.99
N LEU A 104 -13.65 -14.35 11.96
CA LEU A 104 -14.85 -13.51 12.02
C LEU A 104 -15.82 -13.98 13.12
N LYS A 105 -16.12 -15.28 13.17
CA LYS A 105 -16.97 -15.85 14.22
C LYS A 105 -16.42 -15.56 15.62
N GLN A 106 -15.11 -15.68 15.81
CA GLN A 106 -14.45 -15.37 17.08
C GLN A 106 -14.58 -13.89 17.46
N ILE A 107 -14.28 -12.97 16.52
CA ILE A 107 -14.42 -11.52 16.75
C ILE A 107 -15.85 -11.14 17.17
N PHE A 108 -16.84 -11.60 16.42
CA PHE A 108 -18.24 -11.26 16.71
C PHE A 108 -18.71 -11.86 18.03
N THR A 109 -18.27 -13.08 18.36
CA THR A 109 -18.54 -13.71 19.66
C THR A 109 -17.91 -12.92 20.80
N MET A 110 -16.61 -12.54 20.70
CA MET A 110 -15.92 -11.76 21.71
C MET A 110 -16.57 -10.38 21.93
N ARG A 111 -17.05 -9.76 20.86
CA ARG A 111 -17.71 -8.44 20.90
C ARG A 111 -19.18 -8.54 21.32
N LYS A 112 -19.73 -9.74 21.48
CA LYS A 112 -21.16 -10.00 21.77
C LYS A 112 -22.08 -9.35 20.75
N LEU A 113 -21.68 -9.32 19.48
CA LEU A 113 -22.43 -8.76 18.37
C LEU A 113 -22.98 -9.86 17.49
N PRO A 114 -24.19 -9.69 16.91
CA PRO A 114 -24.73 -10.63 15.93
C PRO A 114 -23.88 -10.56 14.64
N MET A 115 -23.63 -11.70 14.04
CA MET A 115 -22.96 -11.78 12.75
C MET A 115 -23.99 -11.65 11.63
N LEU A 116 -23.88 -10.61 10.85
CA LEU A 116 -24.75 -10.33 9.70
C LEU A 116 -24.23 -11.06 8.45
N GLU A 117 -25.10 -11.24 7.46
CA GLU A 117 -24.74 -11.86 6.17
C GLU A 117 -23.61 -11.08 5.47
N SER A 118 -23.66 -9.75 5.48
CA SER A 118 -22.60 -8.88 4.95
C SER A 118 -21.24 -9.08 5.64
N ASN A 119 -21.23 -9.52 6.90
CA ASN A 119 -19.98 -9.87 7.58
C ASN A 119 -19.44 -11.23 7.13
N LEU A 120 -20.31 -12.18 6.77
CA LEU A 120 -19.90 -13.45 6.19
C LEU A 120 -19.24 -13.27 4.82
N GLU A 121 -19.71 -12.30 4.03
CA GLU A 121 -19.10 -11.96 2.74
C GLU A 121 -17.64 -11.50 2.87
N GLN A 122 -17.19 -11.02 4.03
CA GLN A 122 -15.79 -10.69 4.26
C GLN A 122 -14.88 -11.93 4.27
N ALA A 123 -15.43 -13.12 4.50
CA ALA A 123 -14.70 -14.37 4.36
C ALA A 123 -14.54 -14.83 2.91
N LEU A 124 -15.28 -14.23 1.96
CA LEU A 124 -15.10 -14.50 0.54
C LEU A 124 -13.85 -13.82 0.02
N VAL A 125 -13.01 -14.57 -0.66
CA VAL A 125 -11.78 -14.08 -1.29
C VAL A 125 -11.64 -14.67 -2.70
N PRO A 126 -10.95 -14.01 -3.64
CA PRO A 126 -10.64 -14.61 -4.93
C PRO A 126 -9.85 -15.91 -4.78
N ALA A 127 -10.29 -16.97 -5.45
CA ALA A 127 -9.65 -18.30 -5.33
C ALA A 127 -8.17 -18.32 -5.75
N CYS A 128 -7.73 -17.36 -6.56
CA CYS A 128 -6.37 -17.22 -7.04
C CYS A 128 -5.44 -16.44 -6.11
N CYS A 129 -5.94 -15.87 -5.00
CA CYS A 129 -5.12 -15.09 -4.10
C CYS A 129 -4.60 -15.90 -2.91
N ASP A 130 -3.43 -15.50 -2.41
CA ASP A 130 -2.97 -15.87 -1.08
C ASP A 130 -3.55 -14.89 -0.06
N VAL A 131 -4.27 -15.39 0.93
CA VAL A 131 -4.87 -14.55 1.96
C VAL A 131 -3.82 -14.04 2.92
N LEU A 132 -3.80 -12.72 3.14
CA LEU A 132 -3.01 -12.06 4.15
C LEU A 132 -3.89 -11.86 5.39
N PHE A 133 -3.54 -12.55 6.47
CA PHE A 133 -4.42 -12.63 7.63
C PHE A 133 -4.47 -11.32 8.42
N ASN A 134 -5.68 -10.82 8.67
CA ASN A 134 -5.90 -9.61 9.46
C ASN A 134 -6.24 -9.94 10.91
N ARG A 135 -5.26 -9.82 11.81
CA ARG A 135 -5.45 -10.03 13.24
C ARG A 135 -6.12 -8.85 13.95
N SER A 136 -6.17 -7.71 13.29
CA SER A 136 -6.62 -6.45 13.87
C SER A 136 -8.04 -6.06 13.47
N GLY A 137 -8.60 -6.75 12.48
CA GLY A 137 -9.93 -6.43 11.95
C GLY A 137 -10.59 -7.60 11.23
N THR A 138 -11.60 -7.27 10.41
CA THR A 138 -12.47 -8.26 9.77
C THR A 138 -12.15 -8.48 8.28
N ALA A 139 -11.60 -7.49 7.59
CA ALA A 139 -11.28 -7.58 6.18
C ALA A 139 -9.87 -8.14 5.98
N PRO A 140 -9.69 -9.32 5.37
CA PRO A 140 -8.37 -9.86 5.07
C PRO A 140 -7.70 -9.04 3.96
N GLY A 141 -6.36 -9.00 3.97
CA GLY A 141 -5.61 -8.60 2.80
C GLY A 141 -5.49 -9.75 1.80
N MET A 142 -5.05 -9.44 0.59
CA MET A 142 -4.94 -10.40 -0.50
C MET A 142 -3.65 -10.16 -1.28
N TRP A 143 -2.95 -11.25 -1.61
CA TRP A 143 -1.74 -11.23 -2.42
C TRP A 143 -2.01 -12.00 -3.70
N PHE A 144 -1.71 -11.38 -4.85
CA PHE A 144 -1.90 -11.99 -6.17
C PHE A 144 -0.56 -12.04 -6.90
N ASN A 145 -0.26 -13.19 -7.46
CA ASN A 145 0.90 -13.39 -8.32
C ASN A 145 0.45 -13.25 -9.79
N GLY A 146 0.64 -12.06 -10.37
CA GLY A 146 0.50 -11.88 -11.81
C GLY A 146 1.76 -12.35 -12.56
N GLU A 147 1.73 -12.31 -13.90
CA GLU A 147 2.86 -12.76 -14.72
C GLU A 147 4.16 -12.00 -14.46
N LYS A 148 4.08 -10.68 -14.38
CA LYS A 148 5.24 -9.79 -14.16
C LYS A 148 5.08 -8.90 -12.93
N THR A 149 3.85 -8.71 -12.47
CA THR A 149 3.49 -7.78 -11.40
C THR A 149 2.83 -8.53 -10.26
N VAL A 150 3.28 -8.25 -9.05
CA VAL A 150 2.62 -8.68 -7.81
C VAL A 150 1.63 -7.61 -7.39
N TYR A 151 0.42 -8.03 -7.00
CA TYR A 151 -0.59 -7.12 -6.48
C TYR A 151 -0.92 -7.48 -5.04
N VAL A 152 -0.99 -6.47 -4.20
CA VAL A 152 -1.30 -6.63 -2.78
C VAL A 152 -2.47 -5.71 -2.45
N SER A 153 -3.58 -6.27 -2.02
CA SER A 153 -4.75 -5.50 -1.60
C SER A 153 -4.88 -5.51 -0.09
N LEU A 154 -5.04 -4.33 0.50
CA LEU A 154 -5.05 -4.08 1.94
C LEU A 154 -6.30 -3.28 2.33
N PRO A 155 -6.80 -3.44 3.57
CA PRO A 155 -7.89 -2.62 4.10
C PRO A 155 -7.58 -1.12 4.07
N GLY A 156 -8.62 -0.29 3.99
CA GLY A 156 -8.50 1.16 4.09
C GLY A 156 -8.20 1.67 5.50
N VAL A 157 -8.58 0.91 6.54
CA VAL A 157 -8.34 1.28 7.94
C VAL A 157 -6.83 1.28 8.23
N PRO A 158 -6.23 2.45 8.60
CA PRO A 158 -4.77 2.57 8.68
C PRO A 158 -4.09 1.57 9.61
N PHE A 159 -4.69 1.30 10.76
CA PHE A 159 -4.14 0.36 11.73
C PHE A 159 -4.11 -1.08 11.20
N GLU A 160 -5.18 -1.54 10.57
CA GLU A 160 -5.29 -2.86 9.94
C GLU A 160 -4.28 -3.00 8.78
N MET A 161 -4.26 -2.02 7.90
CA MET A 161 -3.35 -1.95 6.75
C MET A 161 -1.89 -2.06 7.19
N LYS A 162 -1.48 -1.27 8.20
CA LYS A 162 -0.10 -1.28 8.73
C LYS A 162 0.28 -2.63 9.33
N THR A 163 -0.62 -3.23 10.10
CA THR A 163 -0.39 -4.54 10.72
C THR A 163 -0.20 -5.62 9.66
N ILE A 164 -1.12 -5.73 8.69
CA ILE A 164 -1.01 -6.72 7.61
C ILE A 164 0.26 -6.47 6.78
N PHE A 165 0.55 -5.21 6.44
CA PHE A 165 1.74 -4.88 5.66
C PHE A 165 3.01 -5.33 6.38
N THR A 166 3.14 -5.02 7.67
CA THR A 166 4.35 -5.34 8.44
C THR A 166 4.51 -6.84 8.68
N GLU A 167 3.42 -7.52 9.05
CA GLU A 167 3.47 -8.93 9.47
C GLU A 167 3.43 -9.91 8.28
N GLU A 168 2.69 -9.60 7.23
CA GLU A 168 2.41 -10.53 6.14
C GLU A 168 3.06 -10.10 4.81
N VAL A 169 3.07 -8.79 4.47
CA VAL A 169 3.56 -8.32 3.17
C VAL A 169 5.08 -8.18 3.16
N VAL A 170 5.67 -7.55 4.18
CA VAL A 170 7.13 -7.32 4.26
C VAL A 170 7.94 -8.61 4.15
N PRO A 171 7.62 -9.71 4.86
CA PRO A 171 8.34 -10.97 4.71
C PRO A 171 8.29 -11.51 3.28
N ARG A 172 7.11 -11.48 2.64
CA ARG A 172 6.90 -11.96 1.27
C ARG A 172 7.65 -11.11 0.24
N ILE A 173 7.67 -9.79 0.44
CA ILE A 173 8.46 -8.87 -0.39
C ILE A 173 9.95 -9.22 -0.31
N LYS A 174 10.49 -9.43 0.90
CA LYS A 174 11.90 -9.78 1.12
C LYS A 174 12.28 -11.14 0.48
N GLU A 175 11.36 -12.06 0.43
CA GLU A 175 11.56 -13.36 -0.20
C GLU A 175 11.47 -13.26 -1.73
N ARG A 176 10.54 -12.45 -2.25
CA ARG A 176 10.20 -12.39 -3.67
C ARG A 176 11.11 -11.49 -4.48
N PHE A 177 11.55 -10.35 -3.89
CA PHE A 177 12.31 -9.30 -4.56
C PHE A 177 13.77 -9.29 -4.12
N LYS A 178 14.68 -9.06 -5.07
CA LYS A 178 16.10 -8.80 -4.75
C LYS A 178 16.26 -7.34 -4.40
N LEU A 179 16.16 -7.05 -3.10
CA LEU A 179 16.13 -5.69 -2.61
C LEU A 179 17.56 -5.14 -2.46
N PRO A 180 17.89 -3.98 -3.04
CA PRO A 180 19.12 -3.29 -2.75
C PRO A 180 19.08 -2.75 -1.31
N ALA A 181 20.22 -2.74 -0.63
CA ALA A 181 20.31 -2.05 0.65
C ALA A 181 20.32 -0.53 0.39
N ILE A 182 19.21 0.15 0.68
CA ILE A 182 19.13 1.61 0.62
C ILE A 182 19.26 2.16 2.04
N TYR A 183 20.24 3.04 2.25
CA TYR A 183 20.44 3.73 3.52
C TYR A 183 19.92 5.16 3.38
N HIS A 184 18.97 5.54 4.24
CA HIS A 184 18.51 6.91 4.36
C HIS A 184 19.20 7.56 5.57
N HIS A 185 19.86 8.70 5.33
CA HIS A 185 20.45 9.50 6.40
C HIS A 185 19.91 10.92 6.33
N THR A 186 19.29 11.37 7.41
CA THR A 186 18.73 12.73 7.50
C THR A 186 19.65 13.59 8.35
N ILE A 187 20.11 14.70 7.79
CA ILE A 187 20.90 15.73 8.50
C ILE A 187 19.96 16.90 8.74
N GLN A 188 19.72 17.23 10.00
CA GLN A 188 18.95 18.41 10.36
C GLN A 188 19.85 19.64 10.42
N THR A 189 19.40 20.73 9.77
CA THR A 189 20.04 22.04 9.83
C THR A 189 19.04 23.05 10.37
N VAL A 190 19.50 23.99 11.18
CA VAL A 190 18.67 25.05 11.80
C VAL A 190 19.31 26.41 11.54
N GLY A 191 18.48 27.43 11.32
CA GLY A 191 18.94 28.83 11.19
C GLY A 191 19.55 29.19 9.84
N ILE A 192 19.36 28.34 8.81
CA ILE A 192 19.80 28.62 7.44
C ILE A 192 18.68 28.34 6.45
N GLY A 193 18.40 29.27 5.56
CA GLY A 193 17.45 29.07 4.47
C GLY A 193 17.98 28.09 3.41
N GLU A 194 17.08 27.37 2.74
CA GLU A 194 17.39 26.30 1.78
C GLU A 194 18.36 26.74 0.69
N SER A 195 18.15 27.90 0.07
CA SER A 195 19.03 28.44 -0.98
C SER A 195 20.45 28.72 -0.50
N PHE A 196 20.60 29.25 0.72
CA PHE A 196 21.92 29.51 1.31
C PHE A 196 22.61 28.19 1.71
N LEU A 197 21.85 27.20 2.19
CA LEU A 197 22.39 25.88 2.47
C LEU A 197 22.88 25.22 1.19
N ALA A 198 22.05 25.20 0.13
CA ALA A 198 22.43 24.64 -1.17
C ALA A 198 23.71 25.25 -1.71
N GLN A 199 23.83 26.59 -1.72
CA GLN A 199 25.06 27.28 -2.14
C GLN A 199 26.26 26.89 -1.28
N LYS A 200 26.07 26.78 0.02
CA LYS A 200 27.17 26.46 0.95
C LYS A 200 27.73 25.05 0.79
N ILE A 201 26.89 24.09 0.40
CA ILE A 201 27.27 22.68 0.25
C ILE A 201 27.39 22.23 -1.21
N GLU A 202 27.25 23.13 -2.18
CA GLU A 202 27.31 22.85 -3.63
C GLU A 202 28.53 22.01 -4.02
N ALA A 203 29.73 22.40 -3.56
CA ALA A 203 30.95 21.66 -3.87
C ALA A 203 30.95 20.23 -3.30
N TRP A 204 30.38 20.07 -2.11
CA TRP A 204 30.19 18.73 -1.50
C TRP A 204 29.13 17.91 -2.24
N GLU A 205 28.00 18.50 -2.56
CA GLU A 205 26.93 17.85 -3.33
C GLU A 205 27.44 17.35 -4.68
N ASN A 206 28.20 18.20 -5.42
CA ASN A 206 28.80 17.83 -6.70
C ASN A 206 29.90 16.75 -6.59
N SER A 207 30.44 16.53 -5.38
CA SER A 207 31.44 15.47 -5.13
C SER A 207 30.81 14.12 -4.75
N LEU A 208 29.47 14.06 -4.56
CA LEU A 208 28.81 12.83 -4.19
C LEU A 208 28.88 11.79 -5.33
N PRO A 209 29.15 10.53 -5.00
CA PRO A 209 29.06 9.44 -5.98
C PRO A 209 27.66 9.34 -6.59
N GLU A 210 27.55 8.89 -7.84
CA GLU A 210 26.28 8.82 -8.59
C GLU A 210 25.17 8.02 -7.88
N HIS A 211 25.53 7.07 -7.03
CA HIS A 211 24.59 6.25 -6.27
C HIS A 211 24.05 6.95 -4.99
N ILE A 212 24.60 8.10 -4.62
CA ILE A 212 24.12 8.91 -3.48
C ILE A 212 23.27 10.06 -4.02
N LYS A 213 22.04 10.18 -3.51
CA LYS A 213 21.12 11.26 -3.88
C LYS A 213 20.84 12.13 -2.67
N LEU A 214 20.99 13.43 -2.84
CA LEU A 214 20.61 14.43 -1.85
C LEU A 214 19.20 14.95 -2.15
N ALA A 215 18.41 15.18 -1.10
CA ALA A 215 17.12 15.87 -1.17
C ALA A 215 17.04 16.91 -0.06
N TYR A 216 16.58 18.11 -0.41
CA TYR A 216 16.28 19.15 0.55
C TYR A 216 14.83 19.00 1.01
N LEU A 217 14.61 18.95 2.33
CA LEU A 217 13.29 18.75 2.94
C LEU A 217 13.00 19.92 3.89
N PRO A 218 12.57 21.08 3.37
CA PRO A 218 12.28 22.22 4.20
C PRO A 218 11.12 21.92 5.16
N THR A 219 11.34 22.15 6.45
CA THR A 219 10.33 22.04 7.48
C THR A 219 9.99 23.43 7.98
N VAL A 220 8.74 23.84 7.89
CA VAL A 220 8.29 25.08 8.51
C VAL A 220 8.09 24.79 10.00
N TYR A 221 8.97 25.33 10.85
CA TYR A 221 8.67 25.37 12.28
C TYR A 221 7.59 26.44 12.49
N ASN A 222 6.37 26.04 12.76
CA ASN A 222 5.43 26.93 13.38
C ASN A 222 5.90 27.11 14.83
N GLU A 223 6.42 28.29 15.12
CA GLU A 223 6.59 28.75 16.49
C GLU A 223 5.19 28.81 17.12
N SER A 224 4.91 27.92 18.05
CA SER A 224 3.73 27.92 18.92
C SER A 224 3.99 28.74 20.17
#